data_755fe88605541622fcce7e134e91853e
#
_entry.id   755fe88605541622fcce7e134e91853e
#
_cell.length_a   1.000
_cell.length_b   1.000
_cell.length_c   1.000
_cell.angle_alpha   90.00
_cell.angle_beta   90.00
_cell.angle_gamma   90.00
#
_symmetry.space_group_name_H-M   'P 1'
#
loop_
_entity.id
_entity.type
_entity.pdbx_description
1 polymer ?
#
loop_
_entity_poly.entity_id
_entity_poly.type
_entity_poly.pdbx_seq_one_letter_code
_entity_poly.pdbx_strand_id
1 'polypeptide(L)'
;FIELMNEIYRILKPSGILLSITPAYPAPEAFQDPTHVNFITKDTFQYYFCEDYLLAKMYGFNGKFKLLAQNMEGGKLTSFLRAIKD
;
A
#
# COMPACT_ATOMS: atom_id res chain seq x y z
N PHE A 1 7.14 6.21 -4.48
CA PHE A 1 6.24 5.17 -3.95
C PHE A 1 5.47 4.45 -5.04
N ILE A 2 4.97 5.19 -6.03
CA ILE A 2 4.25 4.59 -7.16
C ILE A 2 5.14 3.62 -7.95
N GLU A 3 6.39 4.00 -8.20
CA GLU A 3 7.34 3.13 -8.89
C GLU A 3 7.58 1.84 -8.13
N LEU A 4 7.72 1.94 -6.81
CA LEU A 4 7.89 0.77 -5.95
C LEU A 4 6.66 -0.14 -6.03
N MET A 5 5.46 0.43 -5.97
CA MET A 5 4.23 -0.36 -6.04
C MET A 5 4.06 -1.03 -7.39
N ASN A 6 4.45 -0.35 -8.48
CA ASN A 6 4.45 -0.95 -9.81
C ASN A 6 5.39 -2.15 -9.88
N GLU A 7 6.59 -2.02 -9.31
CA GLU A 7 7.58 -3.08 -9.35
C GLU A 7 7.13 -4.28 -8.50
N ILE A 8 6.57 -4.02 -7.33
CA ILE A 8 6.02 -5.08 -6.48
C ILE A 8 4.91 -5.84 -7.22
N TYR A 9 4.01 -5.09 -7.85
CA TYR A 9 2.93 -5.73 -8.60
C TYR A 9 3.48 -6.58 -9.76
N ARG A 10 4.48 -6.06 -10.46
CA ARG A 10 5.08 -6.76 -11.59
C ARG A 10 5.66 -8.12 -11.22
N ILE A 11 6.34 -8.19 -10.06
CA ILE A 11 7.02 -9.43 -9.66
C ILE A 11 6.10 -10.45 -8.98
N LEU A 12 4.93 -10.03 -8.51
CA LEU A 12 3.98 -10.94 -7.87
C LEU A 12 3.27 -11.79 -8.92
N LYS A 13 3.11 -13.07 -8.61
CA LYS A 13 2.28 -13.96 -9.43
C LYS A 13 0.80 -13.56 -9.30
N PRO A 14 -0.06 -13.95 -10.26
CA PRO A 14 -1.51 -13.77 -10.07
C PRO A 14 -1.95 -14.34 -8.73
N SER A 15 -2.72 -13.58 -7.97
CA SER A 15 -3.17 -13.90 -6.61
C SER A 15 -2.05 -13.95 -5.58
N GLY A 16 -0.84 -13.49 -5.93
CA GLY A 16 0.26 -13.35 -4.98
C GLY A 16 -0.08 -12.31 -3.89
N ILE A 17 0.49 -12.49 -2.72
CA ILE A 17 0.18 -11.67 -1.55
C ILE A 17 1.36 -10.74 -1.24
N LEU A 18 1.04 -9.46 -1.04
CA LEU A 18 1.96 -8.48 -0.48
C LEU A 18 1.61 -8.27 0.99
N LEU A 19 2.59 -8.49 1.85
CA LEU A 19 2.48 -8.11 3.26
C LEU A 19 3.25 -6.81 3.44
N SER A 20 2.58 -5.77 3.91
CA SER A 20 3.19 -4.47 4.17
C SER A 20 3.04 -4.10 5.63
N ILE A 21 4.15 -3.70 6.25
CA ILE A 21 4.17 -3.19 7.63
C ILE A 21 4.85 -1.83 7.59
N THR A 22 4.10 -0.76 7.86
CA THR A 22 4.61 0.60 7.77
C THR A 22 4.20 1.44 8.97
N PRO A 23 5.04 2.42 9.39
CA PRO A 23 4.54 3.47 10.27
C PRO A 23 3.42 4.22 9.55
N ALA A 24 2.38 4.60 10.29
CA ALA A 24 1.23 5.22 9.66
C ALA A 24 0.69 6.35 10.51
N TYR A 25 0.11 7.35 9.86
CA TYR A 25 -0.60 8.42 10.54
C TYR A 25 -1.78 7.83 11.33
N PRO A 26 -2.04 8.26 12.58
CA PRO A 26 -1.46 9.43 13.24
C PRO A 26 -0.21 9.15 14.09
N ALA A 27 0.48 8.05 13.92
CA ALA A 27 1.64 7.72 14.74
C ALA A 27 2.79 8.70 14.49
N PRO A 28 3.48 9.17 15.55
CA PRO A 28 4.63 10.08 15.39
C PRO A 28 5.71 9.49 14.50
N GLU A 29 5.90 8.18 14.53
CA GLU A 29 6.91 7.48 13.74
C GLU A 29 6.75 7.70 12.23
N ALA A 30 5.52 8.01 11.78
CA ALA A 30 5.28 8.28 10.37
C ALA A 30 5.92 9.59 9.91
N PHE A 31 6.21 10.51 10.83
CA PHE A 31 6.66 11.86 10.50
C PHE A 31 8.01 12.23 11.08
N GLN A 32 8.57 11.46 12.01
CA GLN A 32 9.75 11.88 12.74
C GLN A 32 11.06 11.76 11.96
N ASP A 33 11.11 10.89 10.96
CA ASP A 33 12.31 10.70 10.15
C ASP A 33 12.32 11.75 9.03
N PRO A 34 13.32 12.64 8.99
CA PRO A 34 13.36 13.70 7.97
C PRO A 34 13.55 13.18 6.55
N THR A 35 13.92 11.91 6.38
CA THR A 35 14.04 11.31 5.05
C THR A 35 12.75 10.67 4.56
N HIS A 36 11.71 10.61 5.40
CA HIS A 36 10.40 10.09 5.02
C HIS A 36 9.71 11.08 4.07
N VAL A 37 9.44 10.63 2.86
CA VAL A 37 8.75 11.44 1.85
C VAL A 37 7.35 10.93 1.53
N ASN A 38 6.98 9.76 2.06
CA ASN A 38 5.67 9.16 1.86
C ASN A 38 4.99 8.96 3.20
N PHE A 39 3.76 9.45 3.33
CA PHE A 39 2.99 9.36 4.56
C PHE A 39 1.80 8.43 4.33
N ILE A 40 1.70 7.38 5.15
CA ILE A 40 0.73 6.32 4.97
C ILE A 40 -0.34 6.41 6.06
N THR A 41 -1.59 6.29 5.66
CA THR A 41 -2.72 6.11 6.58
C THR A 41 -3.36 4.75 6.32
N LYS A 42 -4.33 4.38 7.17
CA LYS A 42 -5.06 3.13 6.97
C LYS A 42 -5.79 3.08 5.63
N ASP A 43 -6.04 4.23 5.01
CA ASP A 43 -6.79 4.31 3.76
C ASP A 43 -5.91 4.32 2.51
N THR A 44 -4.59 4.46 2.67
CA THR A 44 -3.68 4.62 1.55
C THR A 44 -3.75 3.45 0.58
N PHE A 45 -3.62 2.22 1.09
CA PHE A 45 -3.63 1.06 0.21
C PHE A 45 -5.00 0.80 -0.37
N GLN A 46 -6.06 0.94 0.44
CA GLN A 46 -7.40 0.64 -0.01
C GLN A 46 -7.88 1.56 -1.12
N TYR A 47 -7.70 2.86 -0.97
CA TYR A 47 -8.23 3.82 -1.94
C TYR A 47 -7.32 4.04 -3.14
N TYR A 48 -6.02 3.88 -2.98
CA TYR A 48 -5.09 4.20 -4.05
C TYR A 48 -4.66 2.99 -4.86
N PHE A 49 -4.49 1.82 -4.24
CA PHE A 49 -3.90 0.67 -4.89
C PHE A 49 -4.84 -0.53 -5.06
N CYS A 50 -6.02 -0.47 -4.47
CA CYS A 50 -6.99 -1.56 -4.55
C CYS A 50 -8.10 -1.27 -5.55
N GLU A 51 -8.74 -2.33 -6.00
CA GLU A 51 -9.73 -2.27 -7.09
C GLU A 51 -10.92 -1.37 -6.82
N ASP A 52 -11.26 -1.10 -5.55
CA ASP A 52 -12.46 -0.33 -5.20
C ASP A 52 -12.42 1.09 -5.77
N TYR A 53 -11.29 1.76 -5.70
CA TYR A 53 -11.13 3.14 -6.16
C TYR A 53 -9.96 3.32 -7.11
N LEU A 54 -8.84 2.67 -6.82
CA LEU A 54 -7.63 2.66 -7.65
C LEU A 54 -7.16 4.06 -8.04
N LEU A 55 -7.16 4.98 -7.08
CA LEU A 55 -6.82 6.39 -7.35
C LEU A 55 -5.38 6.58 -7.81
N ALA A 56 -4.46 5.69 -7.43
CA ALA A 56 -3.05 5.78 -7.84
C ALA A 56 -2.86 5.61 -9.35
N LYS A 57 -3.88 5.12 -10.05
CA LYS A 57 -3.83 5.02 -11.50
C LYS A 57 -3.59 6.38 -12.16
N MET A 58 -4.10 7.46 -11.54
CA MET A 58 -3.86 8.82 -12.02
C MET A 58 -2.40 9.23 -11.95
N TYR A 59 -1.63 8.55 -11.12
CA TYR A 59 -0.21 8.88 -10.87
C TYR A 59 0.75 7.87 -11.50
N GLY A 60 0.25 7.03 -12.38
CA GLY A 60 1.09 6.08 -13.11
C GLY A 60 1.15 4.67 -12.54
N PHE A 61 0.30 4.34 -11.58
CA PHE A 61 0.23 2.96 -11.08
C PHE A 61 -0.46 2.07 -12.10
N ASN A 62 0.19 0.97 -12.49
CA ASN A 62 -0.29 0.08 -13.54
C ASN A 62 -0.87 -1.22 -13.00
N GLY A 63 -0.92 -1.40 -11.69
CA GLY A 63 -1.39 -2.63 -11.07
C GLY A 63 -2.80 -2.52 -10.51
N LYS A 64 -3.19 -3.55 -9.80
CA LYS A 64 -4.46 -3.60 -9.10
C LYS A 64 -4.38 -4.63 -7.99
N PHE A 65 -4.75 -4.22 -6.79
CA PHE A 65 -4.74 -5.10 -5.62
C PHE A 65 -6.13 -5.23 -5.02
N LYS A 66 -6.30 -6.24 -4.19
CA LYS A 66 -7.45 -6.38 -3.32
C LYS A 66 -6.96 -6.41 -1.87
N LEU A 67 -7.52 -5.56 -1.02
CA LEU A 67 -7.18 -5.55 0.39
C LEU A 67 -7.86 -6.74 1.08
N LEU A 68 -7.06 -7.65 1.63
CA LEU A 68 -7.58 -8.83 2.30
C LEU A 68 -7.78 -8.59 3.78
N ALA A 69 -6.83 -7.93 4.43
CA ALA A 69 -6.89 -7.63 5.85
C ALA A 69 -5.97 -6.47 6.16
N GLN A 70 -6.29 -5.74 7.21
CA GLN A 70 -5.49 -4.59 7.63
C GLN A 70 -5.64 -4.42 9.13
N ASN A 71 -4.54 -4.11 9.80
CA ASN A 71 -4.52 -3.91 11.23
C ASN A 71 -3.60 -2.76 11.59
N MET A 72 -4.05 -1.88 12.48
CA MET A 72 -3.26 -0.78 13.01
C MET A 72 -2.94 -1.06 14.47
N GLU A 73 -1.67 -1.23 14.78
CA GLU A 73 -1.26 -1.54 16.15
C GLU A 73 0.11 -0.93 16.43
N GLY A 74 0.25 -0.28 17.59
CA GLY A 74 1.53 0.30 17.98
C GLY A 74 2.06 1.33 17.01
N GLY A 75 1.20 2.06 16.31
CA GLY A 75 1.60 3.06 15.33
C GLY A 75 2.03 2.48 13.99
N LYS A 76 1.88 1.17 13.80
CA LYS A 76 2.24 0.51 12.55
C LYS A 76 1.01 -0.06 11.87
N LEU A 77 0.96 0.09 10.57
CA LEU A 77 -0.10 -0.46 9.73
C LEU A 77 0.39 -1.72 9.07
N THR A 78 -0.29 -2.83 9.34
CA THR A 78 -0.03 -4.11 8.69
C THR A 78 -1.14 -4.36 7.69
N SER A 79 -0.77 -4.57 6.44
CA SER A 79 -1.73 -4.75 5.34
C SER A 79 -1.41 -5.98 4.53
N PHE A 80 -2.43 -6.76 4.19
CA PHE A 80 -2.32 -7.92 3.30
C PHE A 80 -3.09 -7.60 2.03
N LEU A 81 -2.40 -7.58 0.90
CA LEU A 81 -2.98 -7.25 -0.39
C LEU A 81 -2.74 -8.38 -1.38
N ARG A 82 -3.75 -8.71 -2.15
CA ARG A 82 -3.64 -9.72 -3.21
C ARG A 82 -3.49 -9.03 -4.57
N ALA A 83 -2.50 -9.45 -5.35
CA ALA A 83 -2.34 -8.95 -6.71
C ALA A 83 -3.46 -9.53 -7.60
N ILE A 84 -4.19 -8.68 -8.29
CA ILE A 84 -5.25 -9.09 -9.20
C ILE A 84 -4.69 -9.02 -10.62
N LYS A 85 -4.51 -10.18 -11.22
CA LYS A 85 -3.99 -10.33 -12.59
C LYS A 85 -4.83 -11.33 -13.36
N ASP A 86 -5.10 -11.02 -14.57
CA ASP A 86 -5.84 -11.90 -15.47
C ASP A 86 -4.97 -13.04 -16.00
#